data_10356cdab3c299bbd0c9f40cfb59d751
#
_entry.id   10356cdab3c299bbd0c9f40cfb59d751
#
_cell.length_a   1.000
_cell.length_b   1.000
_cell.length_c   1.000
_cell.angle_alpha   90.00
_cell.angle_beta   90.00
_cell.angle_gamma   90.00
#
_symmetry.space_group_name_H-M   'P 1'
#
loop_
_entity.id
_entity.type
_entity.pdbx_description
1 polymer ?
#
loop_
_entity_poly.entity_id
_entity_poly.type
_entity_poly.pdbx_seq_one_letter_code
_entity_poly.pdbx_strand_id
1 'polypeptide(L)'
;MAVKTDLEYRVMETPAQHRELQPNSRVPLNLDWVEDVRVNTSAVERRAESLTKRRTVKKDWQAAWLLRAISCMDLTTLSGDDTEQRVLRLCAKARQPVQQSIMKQLGIEDFRLKVAAVCVYHSFVETALRALEGTGVNVAAVSTGFPAGLSPLAERVGEIRRSVAAGAQEIDVVITRAHVFGGRWQALYDEVATFKEACGKAHMKVILGTGDLVTLRNVARASVVAMMAGADFIKTSTGKESVNATLPVGLVMVRAIREYAAHTGMAVGFKPAGGIRTAKQSLDWLALIKEELGDRWLDAKLFRFGASGMLADIERQLEYYATGRYSADYRHPIA
;
A
#
# COMPACT_ATOMS: atom_id res chain seq x y z
N MET A 1 -6.70 -32.62 -8.80
CA MET A 1 -6.11 -32.61 -7.44
C MET A 1 -4.73 -31.94 -7.39
N ALA A 2 -3.82 -32.18 -8.32
CA ALA A 2 -2.46 -31.60 -8.31
C ALA A 2 -2.40 -30.05 -8.48
N VAL A 3 -3.35 -29.44 -9.23
CA VAL A 3 -3.36 -27.99 -9.48
C VAL A 3 -3.77 -27.20 -8.24
N LYS A 4 -4.69 -27.72 -7.40
CA LYS A 4 -5.15 -27.08 -6.17
C LYS A 4 -4.01 -26.87 -5.17
N THR A 5 -3.27 -27.93 -4.87
CA THR A 5 -2.17 -27.90 -3.89
C THR A 5 -1.01 -27.00 -4.35
N ASP A 6 -0.74 -26.98 -5.66
CA ASP A 6 0.35 -26.22 -6.24
C ASP A 6 0.05 -24.70 -6.26
N LEU A 7 -1.21 -24.32 -6.50
CA LEU A 7 -1.60 -22.89 -6.50
C LEU A 7 -1.63 -22.29 -5.08
N GLU A 8 -2.19 -23.01 -4.10
CA GLU A 8 -2.17 -22.62 -2.68
C GLU A 8 -0.73 -22.49 -2.16
N TYR A 9 0.13 -23.45 -2.48
CA TYR A 9 1.53 -23.47 -2.09
C TYR A 9 2.29 -22.27 -2.67
N ARG A 10 2.11 -21.97 -3.96
CA ARG A 10 2.72 -20.82 -4.64
C ARG A 10 2.28 -19.46 -4.09
N VAL A 11 1.08 -19.37 -3.52
CA VAL A 11 0.59 -18.14 -2.86
C VAL A 11 1.22 -17.96 -1.47
N MET A 12 1.53 -19.07 -0.77
CA MET A 12 1.96 -19.06 0.63
C MET A 12 3.49 -19.07 0.82
N GLU A 13 4.26 -19.63 -0.15
CA GLU A 13 5.72 -19.70 0.03
C GLU A 13 6.43 -18.37 -0.14
N THR A 14 7.07 -17.95 0.94
CA THR A 14 8.20 -17.01 0.93
C THR A 14 9.40 -17.75 1.52
N PRO A 15 10.47 -18.04 0.74
CA PRO A 15 11.66 -18.66 1.30
C PRO A 15 12.29 -17.77 2.37
N ALA A 16 12.37 -18.28 3.57
CA ALA A 16 13.01 -17.62 4.69
C ALA A 16 14.54 -17.80 4.59
N GLN A 17 15.23 -16.81 4.11
CA GLN A 17 16.67 -16.62 4.43
C GLN A 17 17.03 -15.14 4.37
N HIS A 18 16.72 -14.38 5.42
CA HIS A 18 17.36 -13.09 5.68
C HIS A 18 17.29 -12.78 7.18
N ARG A 19 18.32 -12.09 7.68
CA ARG A 19 18.40 -11.52 9.04
C ARG A 19 17.01 -11.01 9.46
N GLU A 20 16.54 -11.42 10.62
CA GLU A 20 15.25 -11.03 11.13
C GLU A 20 15.23 -9.51 11.35
N LEU A 21 14.52 -8.80 10.48
CA LEU A 21 14.36 -7.36 10.61
C LEU A 21 13.31 -7.06 11.69
N GLN A 22 13.58 -6.08 12.53
CA GLN A 22 12.66 -5.64 13.57
C GLN A 22 11.59 -4.71 12.99
N PRO A 23 10.40 -4.61 13.61
CA PRO A 23 9.45 -3.54 13.30
C PRO A 23 10.11 -2.17 13.43
N ASN A 24 9.71 -1.22 12.60
CA ASN A 24 10.31 0.11 12.66
C ASN A 24 9.98 0.81 13.99
N SER A 25 11.00 1.42 14.54
CA SER A 25 10.90 2.34 15.68
C SER A 25 11.56 3.68 15.29
N ARG A 26 11.16 4.76 15.97
CA ARG A 26 11.77 6.07 15.74
C ARG A 26 13.27 6.02 16.04
N VAL A 27 14.10 6.56 15.14
CA VAL A 27 15.52 6.81 15.34
C VAL A 27 15.80 8.32 15.24
N PRO A 28 16.86 8.85 15.86
CA PRO A 28 17.21 10.27 15.71
C PRO A 28 17.37 10.66 14.25
N LEU A 29 16.97 11.91 13.92
CA LEU A 29 17.19 12.46 12.59
C LEU A 29 18.69 12.57 12.31
N ASN A 30 19.14 12.00 11.21
CA ASN A 30 20.49 12.15 10.69
C ASN A 30 20.44 13.03 9.44
N LEU A 31 20.78 14.30 9.60
CA LEU A 31 20.77 15.28 8.50
C LEU A 31 21.83 14.97 7.44
N ASP A 32 23.00 14.49 7.83
CA ASP A 32 24.08 14.13 6.89
C ASP A 32 23.58 13.04 5.93
N TRP A 33 22.91 12.02 6.47
CA TRP A 33 22.31 10.99 5.62
C TRP A 33 21.29 11.57 4.64
N VAL A 34 20.38 12.46 5.12
CA VAL A 34 19.37 13.10 4.25
C VAL A 34 20.03 13.95 3.16
N GLU A 35 21.10 14.69 3.49
CA GLU A 35 21.81 15.53 2.52
C GLU A 35 22.62 14.72 1.51
N ASP A 36 23.16 13.58 1.91
CA ASP A 36 23.93 12.68 1.06
C ASP A 36 23.09 11.85 0.10
N VAL A 37 21.76 11.85 0.24
CA VAL A 37 20.88 11.18 -0.71
C VAL A 37 21.12 11.67 -2.14
N ARG A 38 21.47 10.76 -3.02
CA ARG A 38 21.68 11.01 -4.46
C ARG A 38 20.75 10.09 -5.26
N VAL A 39 20.16 10.63 -6.31
CA VAL A 39 19.31 9.87 -7.24
C VAL A 39 19.78 10.13 -8.67
N ASN A 40 20.17 9.07 -9.36
CA ASN A 40 20.41 9.12 -10.78
C ASN A 40 19.09 8.88 -11.54
N THR A 41 18.41 9.97 -11.90
CA THR A 41 17.08 9.94 -12.53
C THR A 41 17.05 9.06 -13.77
N SER A 42 18.02 9.24 -14.71
CA SER A 42 18.05 8.45 -15.94
C SER A 42 18.25 6.95 -15.70
N ALA A 43 19.03 6.58 -14.70
CA ALA A 43 19.20 5.17 -14.32
C ALA A 43 17.91 4.58 -13.70
N VAL A 44 17.22 5.37 -12.87
CA VAL A 44 15.93 4.98 -12.28
C VAL A 44 14.87 4.78 -13.34
N GLU A 45 14.74 5.71 -14.29
CA GLU A 45 13.77 5.64 -15.39
C GLU A 45 14.01 4.41 -16.27
N ARG A 46 15.25 4.21 -16.74
CA ARG A 46 15.62 3.01 -17.53
C ARG A 46 15.36 1.71 -16.76
N ARG A 47 15.64 1.67 -15.47
CA ARG A 47 15.38 0.49 -14.65
C ARG A 47 13.88 0.24 -14.51
N ALA A 48 13.09 1.24 -14.21
CA ALA A 48 11.64 1.14 -14.11
C ALA A 48 11.00 0.69 -15.43
N GLU A 49 11.42 1.24 -16.56
CA GLU A 49 10.99 0.80 -17.88
C GLU A 49 11.33 -0.66 -18.16
N SER A 50 12.52 -1.11 -17.75
CA SER A 50 12.96 -2.49 -17.96
C SER A 50 12.13 -3.52 -17.18
N LEU A 51 11.52 -3.14 -16.02
CA LEU A 51 10.73 -4.05 -15.21
C LEU A 51 9.49 -4.56 -15.97
N THR A 52 8.79 -3.66 -16.66
CA THR A 52 7.56 -4.00 -17.41
C THR A 52 7.83 -4.83 -18.67
N LYS A 53 9.08 -4.82 -19.18
CA LYS A 53 9.47 -5.49 -20.41
C LYS A 53 10.15 -6.85 -20.19
N ARG A 54 10.84 -7.03 -19.07
CA ARG A 54 11.67 -8.22 -18.81
C ARG A 54 10.93 -9.38 -18.17
N ARG A 55 9.88 -9.12 -17.41
CA ARG A 55 9.17 -10.14 -16.65
C ARG A 55 7.76 -10.31 -17.17
N THR A 56 7.50 -11.44 -17.81
CA THR A 56 6.15 -11.86 -18.16
C THR A 56 5.74 -13.00 -17.24
N VAL A 57 4.82 -12.71 -16.31
CA VAL A 57 4.21 -13.74 -15.45
C VAL A 57 3.00 -14.29 -16.18
N LYS A 58 2.93 -15.60 -16.37
CA LYS A 58 1.89 -16.27 -17.18
C LYS A 58 1.28 -17.46 -16.45
N LYS A 59 0.10 -17.88 -16.90
CA LYS A 59 -0.60 -19.09 -16.45
C LYS A 59 -0.76 -19.14 -14.92
N ASP A 60 -0.42 -20.24 -14.30
CA ASP A 60 -0.57 -20.50 -12.86
C ASP A 60 0.16 -19.46 -12.00
N TRP A 61 1.37 -19.06 -12.40
CA TRP A 61 2.10 -18.01 -11.70
C TRP A 61 1.39 -16.65 -11.78
N GLN A 62 0.76 -16.34 -12.90
CA GLN A 62 -0.04 -15.12 -13.03
C GLN A 62 -1.24 -15.16 -12.08
N ALA A 63 -1.98 -16.27 -12.06
CA ALA A 63 -3.11 -16.44 -11.16
C ALA A 63 -2.67 -16.34 -9.68
N ALA A 64 -1.59 -17.01 -9.28
CA ALA A 64 -1.04 -16.95 -7.93
C ALA A 64 -0.62 -15.52 -7.53
N TRP A 65 0.04 -14.80 -8.43
CA TRP A 65 0.46 -13.41 -8.17
C TRP A 65 -0.72 -12.45 -8.12
N LEU A 66 -1.77 -12.67 -8.90
CA LEU A 66 -3.00 -11.89 -8.82
C LEU A 66 -3.74 -12.11 -7.49
N LEU A 67 -3.79 -13.36 -7.00
CA LEU A 67 -4.31 -13.66 -5.66
C LEU A 67 -3.46 -12.98 -4.57
N ARG A 68 -2.13 -12.98 -4.73
CA ARG A 68 -1.21 -12.24 -3.84
C ARG A 68 -1.47 -10.72 -3.89
N ALA A 69 -1.71 -10.15 -5.07
CA ALA A 69 -2.05 -8.73 -5.19
C ALA A 69 -3.33 -8.39 -4.42
N ILE A 70 -4.36 -9.24 -4.48
CA ILE A 70 -5.59 -9.07 -3.71
C ILE A 70 -5.31 -9.09 -2.21
N SER A 71 -4.53 -10.05 -1.71
CA SER A 71 -4.21 -10.16 -0.29
C SER A 71 -3.40 -8.97 0.26
N CYS A 72 -2.74 -8.23 -0.61
CA CYS A 72 -1.99 -7.00 -0.27
C CYS A 72 -2.78 -5.71 -0.56
N MET A 73 -4.08 -5.77 -0.82
CA MET A 73 -4.86 -4.58 -1.19
C MET A 73 -5.45 -3.88 0.04
N ASP A 74 -5.28 -2.55 0.11
CA ASP A 74 -6.12 -1.67 0.91
C ASP A 74 -7.26 -1.19 0.00
N LEU A 75 -8.41 -1.85 0.08
CA LEU A 75 -9.57 -1.53 -0.74
C LEU A 75 -10.16 -0.19 -0.29
N THR A 76 -10.15 0.80 -1.17
CA THR A 76 -10.23 2.20 -0.77
C THR A 76 -11.44 2.89 -1.37
N THR A 77 -12.20 3.63 -0.54
CA THR A 77 -13.12 4.67 -1.00
C THR A 77 -12.86 5.96 -0.22
N LEU A 78 -12.61 7.06 -0.95
CA LEU A 78 -12.25 8.37 -0.40
C LEU A 78 -12.90 9.47 -1.25
N SER A 79 -14.18 9.30 -1.54
CA SER A 79 -14.97 10.28 -2.28
C SER A 79 -15.74 11.18 -1.32
N GLY A 80 -15.92 12.45 -1.65
CA GLY A 80 -16.67 13.38 -0.81
C GLY A 80 -18.18 13.06 -0.73
N ASP A 81 -18.68 12.20 -1.63
CA ASP A 81 -20.05 11.69 -1.68
C ASP A 81 -20.19 10.26 -1.14
N ASP A 82 -19.19 9.75 -0.42
CA ASP A 82 -19.29 8.43 0.20
C ASP A 82 -20.44 8.36 1.19
N THR A 83 -21.09 7.20 1.22
CA THR A 83 -22.20 6.89 2.13
C THR A 83 -21.91 5.62 2.90
N GLU A 84 -22.59 5.41 4.05
CA GLU A 84 -22.51 4.17 4.80
C GLU A 84 -22.78 2.94 3.91
N GLN A 85 -23.78 3.03 3.03
CA GLN A 85 -24.14 1.92 2.14
C GLN A 85 -23.02 1.58 1.15
N ARG A 86 -22.29 2.60 0.64
CA ARG A 86 -21.12 2.39 -0.20
C ARG A 86 -20.01 1.70 0.59
N VAL A 87 -19.76 2.14 1.81
CA VAL A 87 -18.75 1.52 2.70
C VAL A 87 -19.13 0.08 3.06
N LEU A 88 -20.40 -0.20 3.35
CA LEU A 88 -20.86 -1.57 3.61
C LEU A 88 -20.66 -2.50 2.41
N ARG A 89 -20.96 -2.03 1.18
CA ARG A 89 -20.68 -2.81 -0.04
C ARG A 89 -19.18 -3.04 -0.22
N LEU A 90 -18.36 -2.02 0.02
CA LEU A 90 -16.90 -2.15 -0.04
C LEU A 90 -16.38 -3.17 0.98
N CYS A 91 -16.89 -3.17 2.20
CA CYS A 91 -16.55 -4.16 3.23
C CYS A 91 -16.98 -5.57 2.85
N ALA A 92 -18.17 -5.74 2.25
CA ALA A 92 -18.60 -7.02 1.73
C ALA A 92 -17.63 -7.55 0.64
N LYS A 93 -17.22 -6.66 -0.26
CA LYS A 93 -16.22 -6.98 -1.30
C LYS A 93 -14.83 -7.27 -0.69
N ALA A 94 -14.44 -6.59 0.37
CA ALA A 94 -13.18 -6.81 1.06
C ALA A 94 -13.06 -8.20 1.69
N ARG A 95 -14.18 -8.72 2.25
CA ARG A 95 -14.25 -10.07 2.85
C ARG A 95 -14.23 -11.18 1.81
N GLN A 96 -14.84 -10.93 0.66
CA GLN A 96 -14.96 -11.88 -0.43
C GLN A 96 -14.63 -11.19 -1.76
N PRO A 97 -13.33 -10.94 -2.00
CA PRO A 97 -12.90 -10.13 -3.14
C PRO A 97 -13.11 -10.82 -4.49
N VAL A 98 -13.20 -12.15 -4.51
CA VAL A 98 -13.43 -12.96 -5.72
C VAL A 98 -14.69 -13.79 -5.53
N GLN A 99 -15.51 -13.90 -6.57
CA GLN A 99 -16.73 -14.70 -6.57
C GLN A 99 -16.42 -16.17 -6.26
N GLN A 100 -17.25 -16.80 -5.41
CA GLN A 100 -17.06 -18.19 -5.00
C GLN A 100 -17.07 -19.17 -6.18
N SER A 101 -17.82 -18.87 -7.23
CA SER A 101 -17.83 -19.67 -8.46
C SER A 101 -16.47 -19.71 -9.16
N ILE A 102 -15.75 -18.58 -9.16
CA ILE A 102 -14.38 -18.48 -9.72
C ILE A 102 -13.41 -19.25 -8.82
N MET A 103 -13.49 -19.07 -7.49
CA MET A 103 -12.65 -19.79 -6.53
C MET A 103 -12.81 -21.32 -6.69
N LYS A 104 -14.05 -21.79 -6.87
CA LYS A 104 -14.33 -23.21 -7.12
C LYS A 104 -13.73 -23.69 -8.44
N GLN A 105 -13.84 -22.90 -9.52
CA GLN A 105 -13.25 -23.26 -10.81
C GLN A 105 -11.72 -23.29 -10.77
N LEU A 106 -11.11 -22.45 -9.92
CA LEU A 106 -9.67 -22.46 -9.66
C LEU A 106 -9.25 -23.63 -8.74
N GLY A 107 -10.19 -24.34 -8.13
CA GLY A 107 -9.93 -25.43 -7.18
C GLY A 107 -9.37 -24.95 -5.83
N ILE A 108 -9.68 -23.73 -5.44
CA ILE A 108 -9.22 -23.08 -4.19
C ILE A 108 -10.38 -22.53 -3.36
N GLU A 109 -11.54 -23.18 -3.40
CA GLU A 109 -12.77 -22.73 -2.70
C GLU A 109 -12.61 -22.65 -1.17
N ASP A 110 -11.70 -23.43 -0.59
CA ASP A 110 -11.40 -23.44 0.83
C ASP A 110 -10.39 -22.34 1.24
N PHE A 111 -9.72 -21.72 0.26
CA PHE A 111 -8.75 -20.66 0.50
C PHE A 111 -9.49 -19.37 0.92
N ARG A 112 -9.26 -18.95 2.17
CA ARG A 112 -9.91 -17.74 2.73
C ARG A 112 -9.25 -16.46 2.21
N LEU A 113 -9.44 -16.20 0.91
CA LEU A 113 -8.95 -14.97 0.29
C LEU A 113 -9.70 -13.76 0.82
N LYS A 114 -8.97 -12.76 1.28
CA LYS A 114 -9.49 -11.45 1.70
C LYS A 114 -8.46 -10.37 1.36
N VAL A 115 -8.87 -9.11 1.35
CA VAL A 115 -7.94 -7.99 1.24
C VAL A 115 -7.26 -7.69 2.58
N ALA A 116 -6.20 -6.90 2.58
CA ALA A 116 -5.47 -6.54 3.79
C ALA A 116 -6.25 -5.57 4.67
N ALA A 117 -6.80 -4.52 4.06
CA ALA A 117 -7.57 -3.50 4.77
C ALA A 117 -8.66 -2.87 3.90
N VAL A 118 -9.63 -2.23 4.56
CA VAL A 118 -10.52 -1.24 3.97
C VAL A 118 -10.05 0.14 4.41
N CYS A 119 -9.86 1.06 3.45
CA CYS A 119 -9.40 2.42 3.73
C CYS A 119 -10.53 3.43 3.45
N VAL A 120 -10.89 4.20 4.47
CA VAL A 120 -12.03 5.12 4.46
C VAL A 120 -11.68 6.46 5.11
N TYR A 121 -12.59 7.44 5.00
CA TYR A 121 -12.56 8.62 5.85
C TYR A 121 -12.91 8.28 7.30
N HIS A 122 -12.41 9.09 8.24
CA HIS A 122 -12.68 8.99 9.67
C HIS A 122 -14.16 8.73 10.01
N SER A 123 -15.09 9.42 9.35
CA SER A 123 -16.54 9.31 9.60
C SER A 123 -17.11 7.90 9.38
N PHE A 124 -16.41 7.04 8.67
CA PHE A 124 -16.87 5.68 8.33
C PHE A 124 -16.11 4.57 9.05
N VAL A 125 -15.20 4.92 9.97
CA VAL A 125 -14.40 3.92 10.71
C VAL A 125 -15.28 2.94 11.46
N GLU A 126 -16.22 3.42 12.26
CA GLU A 126 -17.12 2.55 13.05
C GLU A 126 -18.02 1.67 12.15
N THR A 127 -18.54 2.23 11.05
CA THR A 127 -19.33 1.46 10.08
C THR A 127 -18.49 0.33 9.45
N ALA A 128 -17.25 0.62 9.07
CA ALA A 128 -16.34 -0.39 8.51
C ALA A 128 -15.98 -1.46 9.56
N LEU A 129 -15.70 -1.07 10.80
CA LEU A 129 -15.37 -2.00 11.89
C LEU A 129 -16.51 -3.00 12.16
N ARG A 130 -17.75 -2.51 12.30
CA ARG A 130 -18.91 -3.38 12.47
C ARG A 130 -19.08 -4.37 11.31
N ALA A 131 -18.89 -3.89 10.07
CA ALA A 131 -19.05 -4.72 8.88
C ALA A 131 -17.93 -5.75 8.70
N LEU A 132 -16.77 -5.52 9.28
CA LEU A 132 -15.57 -6.37 9.14
C LEU A 132 -15.25 -7.19 10.39
N GLU A 133 -16.11 -7.16 11.40
CA GLU A 133 -15.91 -7.90 12.65
C GLU A 133 -15.68 -9.39 12.37
N GLY A 134 -14.67 -9.97 13.03
CA GLY A 134 -14.32 -11.39 12.90
C GLY A 134 -13.66 -11.80 11.56
N THR A 135 -13.54 -10.89 10.58
CA THR A 135 -12.97 -11.22 9.27
C THR A 135 -11.43 -11.16 9.22
N GLY A 136 -10.82 -10.42 10.14
CA GLY A 136 -9.40 -10.12 10.17
C GLY A 136 -8.96 -9.21 9.01
N VAL A 137 -9.88 -8.45 8.39
CA VAL A 137 -9.57 -7.33 7.49
C VAL A 137 -9.44 -6.08 8.35
N ASN A 138 -8.34 -5.35 8.23
CA ASN A 138 -8.10 -4.14 9.01
C ASN A 138 -8.94 -2.96 8.51
N VAL A 139 -9.20 -1.99 9.38
CA VAL A 139 -9.76 -0.69 9.01
C VAL A 139 -8.67 0.35 9.08
N ALA A 140 -8.39 0.99 7.95
CA ALA A 140 -7.48 2.12 7.80
C ALA A 140 -8.27 3.42 7.65
N ALA A 141 -7.85 4.46 8.35
CA ALA A 141 -8.42 5.80 8.19
C ALA A 141 -7.40 6.75 7.58
N VAL A 142 -7.80 7.53 6.55
CA VAL A 142 -7.00 8.68 6.14
C VAL A 142 -7.15 9.81 7.15
N SER A 143 -6.11 10.58 7.37
CA SER A 143 -6.05 11.58 8.43
C SER A 143 -5.15 12.76 8.08
N THR A 144 -5.00 13.68 9.04
CA THR A 144 -4.13 14.86 8.98
C THR A 144 -4.54 15.88 7.90
N GLY A 145 -5.87 16.08 7.76
CA GLY A 145 -6.42 16.99 6.77
C GLY A 145 -6.27 16.47 5.34
N PHE A 146 -6.45 15.16 5.18
CA PHE A 146 -6.41 14.52 3.86
C PHE A 146 -7.40 15.18 2.87
N PRO A 147 -7.02 15.43 1.60
CA PRO A 147 -5.73 15.08 0.97
C PRO A 147 -4.64 16.15 1.09
N ALA A 148 -4.96 17.35 1.50
CA ALA A 148 -4.03 18.50 1.42
C ALA A 148 -2.95 18.51 2.51
N GLY A 149 -3.26 18.07 3.73
CA GLY A 149 -2.32 18.05 4.84
C GLY A 149 -2.00 19.46 5.41
N LEU A 150 -2.92 20.42 5.25
CA LEU A 150 -2.65 21.85 5.57
C LEU A 150 -3.44 22.39 6.79
N SER A 151 -4.24 21.53 7.46
CA SER A 151 -4.88 21.94 8.71
C SER A 151 -3.83 22.19 9.81
N PRO A 152 -4.12 23.01 10.82
CA PRO A 152 -3.22 23.21 11.95
C PRO A 152 -2.78 21.88 12.60
N LEU A 153 -1.56 21.80 13.09
CA LEU A 153 -0.98 20.57 13.61
C LEU A 153 -1.84 19.94 14.73
N ALA A 154 -2.36 20.77 15.64
CA ALA A 154 -3.20 20.29 16.74
C ALA A 154 -4.49 19.60 16.25
N GLU A 155 -5.11 20.13 15.19
CA GLU A 155 -6.31 19.55 14.57
C GLU A 155 -6.00 18.22 13.90
N ARG A 156 -4.87 18.14 13.19
CA ARG A 156 -4.40 16.91 12.54
C ARG A 156 -4.09 15.80 13.55
N VAL A 157 -3.46 16.13 14.67
CA VAL A 157 -3.23 15.23 15.79
C VAL A 157 -4.54 14.78 16.43
N GLY A 158 -5.49 15.73 16.60
CA GLY A 158 -6.83 15.43 17.10
C GLY A 158 -7.58 14.47 16.19
N GLU A 159 -7.47 14.60 14.88
CA GLU A 159 -8.08 13.70 13.90
C GLU A 159 -7.53 12.27 14.02
N ILE A 160 -6.20 12.11 14.13
CA ILE A 160 -5.56 10.81 14.37
C ILE A 160 -6.13 10.16 15.65
N ARG A 161 -6.09 10.88 16.77
CA ARG A 161 -6.56 10.37 18.06
C ARG A 161 -8.02 9.94 18.03
N ARG A 162 -8.90 10.69 17.36
CA ARG A 162 -10.31 10.32 17.18
C ARG A 162 -10.46 9.05 16.34
N SER A 163 -9.70 8.91 15.25
CA SER A 163 -9.73 7.70 14.42
C SER A 163 -9.26 6.46 15.18
N VAL A 164 -8.20 6.59 15.97
CA VAL A 164 -7.69 5.51 16.84
C VAL A 164 -8.69 5.17 17.92
N ALA A 165 -9.29 6.18 18.58
CA ALA A 165 -10.33 5.97 19.61
C ALA A 165 -11.59 5.30 19.03
N ALA A 166 -11.93 5.57 17.76
CA ALA A 166 -13.00 4.89 17.04
C ALA A 166 -12.65 3.45 16.66
N GLY A 167 -11.39 3.00 16.87
CA GLY A 167 -10.93 1.62 16.66
C GLY A 167 -10.16 1.38 15.36
N ALA A 168 -9.79 2.41 14.59
CA ALA A 168 -8.96 2.22 13.39
C ALA A 168 -7.63 1.56 13.75
N GLN A 169 -7.28 0.46 13.06
CA GLN A 169 -6.04 -0.25 13.26
C GLN A 169 -4.86 0.36 12.49
N GLU A 170 -5.16 1.16 11.46
CA GLU A 170 -4.17 1.76 10.59
C GLU A 170 -4.55 3.21 10.29
N ILE A 171 -3.54 4.11 10.24
CA ILE A 171 -3.76 5.54 9.97
C ILE A 171 -2.85 5.96 8.82
N ASP A 172 -3.46 6.45 7.74
CA ASP A 172 -2.75 6.98 6.58
C ASP A 172 -2.64 8.52 6.74
N VAL A 173 -1.48 9.02 7.14
CA VAL A 173 -1.23 10.44 7.44
C VAL A 173 -0.59 11.17 6.25
N VAL A 174 -0.97 12.43 6.01
CA VAL A 174 -0.39 13.28 4.95
C VAL A 174 0.61 14.25 5.56
N ILE A 175 1.81 14.33 4.98
CA ILE A 175 2.85 15.30 5.40
C ILE A 175 2.55 16.72 4.90
N THR A 176 3.13 17.71 5.56
CA THR A 176 3.23 19.08 5.05
C THR A 176 4.34 19.16 3.99
N ARG A 177 3.97 19.07 2.71
CA ARG A 177 4.93 19.08 1.58
C ARG A 177 5.83 20.32 1.54
N ALA A 178 5.36 21.45 2.07
CA ALA A 178 6.16 22.67 2.19
C ALA A 178 7.43 22.51 3.03
N HIS A 179 7.50 21.53 3.95
CA HIS A 179 8.74 21.22 4.67
C HIS A 179 9.80 20.63 3.73
N VAL A 180 9.38 19.77 2.78
CA VAL A 180 10.29 19.20 1.79
C VAL A 180 10.83 20.25 0.84
N PHE A 181 9.96 21.13 0.33
CA PHE A 181 10.38 22.20 -0.57
C PHE A 181 11.35 23.20 0.07
N GLY A 182 11.13 23.50 1.35
CA GLY A 182 11.99 24.41 2.10
C GLY A 182 13.24 23.75 2.71
N GLY A 183 13.48 22.47 2.47
CA GLY A 183 14.58 21.72 3.11
C GLY A 183 14.48 21.65 4.64
N ARG A 184 13.28 21.85 5.19
CA ARG A 184 13.03 21.87 6.64
C ARG A 184 12.87 20.45 7.18
N TRP A 185 13.94 19.65 7.10
CA TRP A 185 13.92 18.23 7.42
C TRP A 185 13.60 17.96 8.88
N GLN A 186 14.10 18.82 9.80
CA GLN A 186 13.76 18.71 11.23
C GLN A 186 12.24 18.91 11.44
N ALA A 187 11.63 19.90 10.80
CA ALA A 187 10.20 20.14 10.92
C ALA A 187 9.35 18.99 10.36
N LEU A 188 9.78 18.37 9.25
CA LEU A 188 9.15 17.18 8.70
C LEU A 188 9.26 15.98 9.67
N TYR A 189 10.45 15.79 10.22
CA TYR A 189 10.69 14.72 11.21
C TYR A 189 9.81 14.89 12.45
N ASP A 190 9.78 16.10 13.03
CA ASP A 190 9.01 16.39 14.25
C ASP A 190 7.50 16.24 14.00
N GLU A 191 7.02 16.66 12.83
CA GLU A 191 5.63 16.47 12.41
C GLU A 191 5.26 14.99 12.36
N VAL A 192 6.04 14.17 11.64
CA VAL A 192 5.77 12.74 11.48
C VAL A 192 5.93 11.99 12.80
N ALA A 193 6.91 12.34 13.62
CA ALA A 193 7.10 11.79 14.97
C ALA A 193 5.89 12.08 15.87
N THR A 194 5.35 13.31 15.81
CA THR A 194 4.14 13.69 16.55
C THR A 194 2.93 12.88 16.09
N PHE A 195 2.79 12.62 14.78
CA PHE A 195 1.74 11.76 14.24
C PHE A 195 1.90 10.31 14.71
N LYS A 196 3.13 9.79 14.72
CA LYS A 196 3.40 8.43 15.22
C LYS A 196 3.02 8.27 16.69
N GLU A 197 3.33 9.24 17.52
CA GLU A 197 2.92 9.24 18.93
C GLU A 197 1.38 9.25 19.07
N ALA A 198 0.68 10.03 18.25
CA ALA A 198 -0.78 10.08 18.26
C ALA A 198 -1.43 8.77 17.76
N CYS A 199 -0.78 8.02 16.89
CA CYS A 199 -1.24 6.72 16.41
C CYS A 199 -1.18 5.62 17.50
N GLY A 200 -0.33 5.78 18.52
CA GLY A 200 -0.16 4.76 19.57
C GLY A 200 0.17 3.38 18.99
N LYS A 201 -0.75 2.43 19.14
CA LYS A 201 -0.60 1.05 18.62
C LYS A 201 -1.04 0.88 17.15
N ALA A 202 -1.72 1.87 16.57
CA ALA A 202 -2.15 1.79 15.19
C ALA A 202 -0.95 1.94 14.24
N HIS A 203 -0.97 1.17 13.15
CA HIS A 203 0.06 1.27 12.12
C HIS A 203 -0.06 2.59 11.35
N MET A 204 1.03 3.33 11.28
CA MET A 204 1.09 4.61 10.59
C MET A 204 1.67 4.46 9.19
N LYS A 205 0.91 4.88 8.17
CA LYS A 205 1.39 4.96 6.79
C LYS A 205 1.51 6.42 6.38
N VAL A 206 2.74 6.85 6.06
CA VAL A 206 3.06 8.24 5.76
C VAL A 206 2.93 8.52 4.26
N ILE A 207 1.94 9.32 3.89
CA ILE A 207 1.69 9.75 2.52
C ILE A 207 2.60 10.93 2.19
N LEU A 208 3.51 10.73 1.23
CA LEU A 208 4.47 11.76 0.84
C LEU A 208 3.89 12.77 -0.17
N GLY A 209 2.88 12.39 -0.95
CA GLY A 209 2.37 13.21 -2.05
C GLY A 209 3.40 13.33 -3.18
N THR A 210 3.91 12.22 -3.65
CA THR A 210 5.11 12.16 -4.49
C THR A 210 4.96 12.87 -5.83
N GLY A 211 3.75 12.98 -6.37
CA GLY A 211 3.48 13.74 -7.59
C GLY A 211 3.74 15.24 -7.44
N ASP A 212 3.56 15.76 -6.23
CA ASP A 212 3.80 17.17 -5.91
C ASP A 212 5.27 17.46 -5.52
N LEU A 213 6.07 16.44 -5.15
CA LEU A 213 7.45 16.63 -4.66
C LEU A 213 8.49 17.00 -5.75
N VAL A 214 8.06 17.09 -6.99
CA VAL A 214 8.80 17.58 -8.17
C VAL A 214 9.98 16.70 -8.58
N THR A 215 10.87 16.31 -7.65
CA THR A 215 12.07 15.54 -7.97
C THR A 215 12.13 14.20 -7.25
N LEU A 216 12.69 13.19 -7.91
CA LEU A 216 12.95 11.89 -7.28
C LEU A 216 13.87 11.99 -6.06
N ARG A 217 14.75 13.01 -6.02
CA ARG A 217 15.61 13.27 -4.86
C ARG A 217 14.79 13.73 -3.66
N ASN A 218 13.81 14.62 -3.84
CA ASN A 218 12.90 15.02 -2.76
C ASN A 218 12.09 13.84 -2.24
N VAL A 219 11.62 12.97 -3.13
CA VAL A 219 10.92 11.73 -2.74
C VAL A 219 11.82 10.84 -1.88
N ALA A 220 13.07 10.61 -2.28
CA ALA A 220 14.01 9.80 -1.52
C ALA A 220 14.30 10.40 -0.14
N ARG A 221 14.59 11.71 -0.06
CA ARG A 221 14.87 12.42 1.19
C ARG A 221 13.67 12.38 2.14
N ALA A 222 12.47 12.69 1.64
CA ALA A 222 11.25 12.63 2.44
C ALA A 222 10.95 11.21 2.93
N SER A 223 11.25 10.17 2.12
CA SER A 223 11.15 8.76 2.53
C SER A 223 12.04 8.45 3.70
N VAL A 224 13.32 8.82 3.64
CA VAL A 224 14.30 8.58 4.71
C VAL A 224 13.89 9.28 6.01
N VAL A 225 13.49 10.57 5.92
CA VAL A 225 13.04 11.34 7.10
C VAL A 225 11.79 10.71 7.73
N ALA A 226 10.79 10.32 6.92
CA ALA A 226 9.57 9.70 7.41
C ALA A 226 9.86 8.36 8.12
N MET A 227 10.78 7.55 7.59
CA MET A 227 11.19 6.29 8.21
C MET A 227 11.92 6.52 9.53
N MET A 228 12.86 7.47 9.60
CA MET A 228 13.53 7.84 10.86
C MET A 228 12.54 8.33 11.92
N ALA A 229 11.48 9.05 11.51
CA ALA A 229 10.45 9.54 12.40
C ALA A 229 9.46 8.45 12.90
N GLY A 230 9.62 7.20 12.44
CA GLY A 230 8.86 6.05 12.94
C GLY A 230 7.69 5.63 12.05
N ALA A 231 7.70 5.95 10.75
CA ALA A 231 6.71 5.43 9.81
C ALA A 231 6.76 3.89 9.74
N ASP A 232 5.63 3.22 9.92
CA ASP A 232 5.52 1.77 9.68
C ASP A 232 5.46 1.47 8.17
N PHE A 233 4.89 2.40 7.40
CA PHE A 233 4.86 2.39 5.94
C PHE A 233 5.15 3.77 5.37
N ILE A 234 5.77 3.82 4.22
CA ILE A 234 5.77 5.00 3.36
C ILE A 234 4.84 4.76 2.17
N LYS A 235 3.99 5.76 1.88
CA LYS A 235 2.96 5.71 0.85
C LYS A 235 3.22 6.80 -0.19
N THR A 236 3.04 6.49 -1.47
CA THR A 236 3.34 7.44 -2.54
C THR A 236 2.43 8.66 -2.49
N SER A 237 1.12 8.48 -2.55
CA SER A 237 0.17 9.53 -2.94
C SER A 237 -1.14 9.40 -2.20
N THR A 238 -1.93 10.46 -2.21
CA THR A 238 -3.33 10.47 -1.72
C THR A 238 -4.30 9.81 -2.72
N GLY A 239 -3.93 9.79 -4.01
CA GLY A 239 -4.81 9.45 -5.11
C GLY A 239 -5.58 10.65 -5.67
N LYS A 240 -5.35 11.85 -5.14
CA LYS A 240 -6.00 13.11 -5.54
C LYS A 240 -5.04 14.07 -6.26
N GLU A 241 -3.76 13.76 -6.32
CA GLU A 241 -2.78 14.50 -7.11
C GLU A 241 -2.98 14.25 -8.62
N SER A 242 -2.48 15.16 -9.45
CA SER A 242 -2.48 15.02 -10.91
C SER A 242 -1.64 13.83 -11.38
N VAL A 243 -0.52 13.57 -10.71
CA VAL A 243 0.35 12.41 -10.89
C VAL A 243 0.44 11.66 -9.57
N ASN A 244 0.14 10.36 -9.60
CA ASN A 244 0.16 9.51 -8.41
C ASN A 244 1.32 8.51 -8.46
N ALA A 245 1.06 7.24 -8.09
CA ALA A 245 2.10 6.21 -8.09
C ALA A 245 2.65 5.93 -9.49
N THR A 246 3.96 6.05 -9.65
CA THR A 246 4.69 5.63 -10.85
C THR A 246 5.82 4.68 -10.47
N LEU A 247 6.21 3.78 -11.38
CA LEU A 247 7.31 2.84 -11.11
C LEU A 247 8.65 3.52 -10.81
N PRO A 248 9.05 4.63 -11.47
CA PRO A 248 10.25 5.37 -11.09
C PRO A 248 10.22 5.89 -9.64
N VAL A 249 9.12 6.48 -9.22
CA VAL A 249 8.91 6.93 -7.84
C VAL A 249 8.96 5.74 -6.87
N GLY A 250 8.24 4.66 -7.18
CA GLY A 250 8.27 3.44 -6.38
C GLY A 250 9.67 2.85 -6.25
N LEU A 251 10.43 2.80 -7.34
CA LEU A 251 11.81 2.31 -7.34
C LEU A 251 12.71 3.11 -6.40
N VAL A 252 12.57 4.42 -6.38
CA VAL A 252 13.33 5.28 -5.46
C VAL A 252 12.93 5.02 -4.00
N MET A 253 11.63 4.93 -3.72
CA MET A 253 11.12 4.68 -2.36
C MET A 253 11.54 3.29 -1.83
N VAL A 254 11.44 2.25 -2.63
CA VAL A 254 11.84 0.89 -2.20
C VAL A 254 13.35 0.77 -2.02
N ARG A 255 14.16 1.52 -2.79
CA ARG A 255 15.60 1.60 -2.56
C ARG A 255 15.93 2.31 -1.24
N ALA A 256 15.21 3.40 -0.93
CA ALA A 256 15.33 4.06 0.37
C ALA A 256 14.96 3.08 1.52
N ILE A 257 13.91 2.27 1.37
CA ILE A 257 13.57 1.22 2.35
C ILE A 257 14.69 0.19 2.50
N ARG A 258 15.27 -0.27 1.39
CA ARG A 258 16.37 -1.24 1.40
C ARG A 258 17.59 -0.69 2.13
N GLU A 259 17.97 0.54 1.83
CA GLU A 259 19.09 1.22 2.48
C GLU A 259 18.81 1.43 3.98
N TYR A 260 17.60 1.87 4.33
CA TYR A 260 17.17 2.04 5.71
C TYR A 260 17.24 0.72 6.49
N ALA A 261 16.72 -0.36 5.92
CA ALA A 261 16.79 -1.69 6.53
C ALA A 261 18.23 -2.19 6.71
N ALA A 262 19.12 -1.90 5.76
CA ALA A 262 20.54 -2.26 5.85
C ALA A 262 21.27 -1.50 6.97
N HIS A 263 20.95 -0.22 7.18
CA HIS A 263 21.56 0.63 8.20
C HIS A 263 21.01 0.36 9.61
N THR A 264 19.69 0.16 9.71
CA THR A 264 19.02 0.11 11.02
C THR A 264 18.65 -1.30 11.49
N GLY A 265 18.54 -2.26 10.57
CA GLY A 265 17.97 -3.58 10.86
C GLY A 265 16.45 -3.57 11.01
N MET A 266 15.77 -2.49 10.62
CA MET A 266 14.31 -2.32 10.76
C MET A 266 13.60 -2.44 9.42
N ALA A 267 12.41 -3.03 9.43
CA ALA A 267 11.55 -3.14 8.25
C ALA A 267 10.53 -2.01 8.20
N VAL A 268 10.44 -1.36 7.05
CA VAL A 268 9.37 -0.40 6.73
C VAL A 268 8.60 -0.91 5.53
N GLY A 269 7.28 -0.81 5.56
CA GLY A 269 6.42 -1.21 4.47
C GLY A 269 6.33 -0.14 3.37
N PHE A 270 5.86 -0.57 2.20
CA PHE A 270 5.65 0.28 1.05
C PHE A 270 4.20 0.20 0.53
N LYS A 271 3.59 1.35 0.23
CA LYS A 271 2.22 1.41 -0.31
C LYS A 271 2.18 2.34 -1.53
N PRO A 272 2.25 1.81 -2.77
CA PRO A 272 1.87 2.58 -3.95
C PRO A 272 0.36 2.83 -3.92
N ALA A 273 -0.07 4.06 -4.23
CA ALA A 273 -1.47 4.45 -4.21
C ALA A 273 -1.79 5.47 -5.32
N GLY A 274 -2.99 5.31 -5.88
CA GLY A 274 -3.50 6.16 -6.97
C GLY A 274 -2.99 5.75 -8.35
N GLY A 275 -3.89 5.66 -9.32
CA GLY A 275 -3.57 5.36 -10.71
C GLY A 275 -3.35 3.88 -11.06
N ILE A 276 -3.34 2.96 -10.08
CA ILE A 276 -3.17 1.53 -10.31
C ILE A 276 -4.55 0.91 -10.54
N ARG A 277 -4.85 0.53 -11.79
CA ARG A 277 -6.20 0.13 -12.21
C ARG A 277 -6.30 -1.25 -12.84
N THR A 278 -5.18 -1.84 -13.27
CA THR A 278 -5.20 -3.10 -14.02
C THR A 278 -4.42 -4.21 -13.31
N ALA A 279 -4.82 -5.44 -13.57
CA ALA A 279 -4.12 -6.64 -13.15
C ALA A 279 -2.66 -6.65 -13.61
N LYS A 280 -2.40 -6.20 -14.86
CA LYS A 280 -1.03 -6.08 -15.38
C LYS A 280 -0.19 -5.13 -14.52
N GLN A 281 -0.72 -3.97 -14.17
CA GLN A 281 0.00 -3.03 -13.31
C GLN A 281 0.32 -3.64 -11.94
N SER A 282 -0.59 -4.43 -11.34
CA SER A 282 -0.29 -5.10 -10.08
C SER A 282 0.90 -6.05 -10.19
N LEU A 283 1.03 -6.78 -11.30
CA LEU A 283 2.17 -7.65 -11.55
C LEU A 283 3.49 -6.87 -11.72
N ASP A 284 3.45 -5.72 -12.39
CA ASP A 284 4.61 -4.85 -12.55
C ASP A 284 5.11 -4.34 -11.18
N TRP A 285 4.20 -3.95 -10.29
CA TRP A 285 4.52 -3.54 -8.92
C TRP A 285 5.06 -4.70 -8.07
N LEU A 286 4.44 -5.88 -8.13
CA LEU A 286 4.95 -7.06 -7.41
C LEU A 286 6.34 -7.47 -7.91
N ALA A 287 6.61 -7.35 -9.21
CA ALA A 287 7.93 -7.59 -9.78
C ALA A 287 8.97 -6.59 -9.24
N LEU A 288 8.60 -5.30 -9.15
CA LEU A 288 9.45 -4.28 -8.54
C LEU A 288 9.81 -4.65 -7.08
N ILE A 289 8.81 -5.01 -6.29
CA ILE A 289 9.02 -5.38 -4.88
C ILE A 289 9.92 -6.61 -4.77
N LYS A 290 9.62 -7.66 -5.53
CA LYS A 290 10.43 -8.90 -5.51
C LYS A 290 11.88 -8.63 -5.89
N GLU A 291 12.13 -7.85 -6.93
CA GLU A 291 13.49 -7.61 -7.43
C GLU A 291 14.33 -6.65 -6.56
N GLU A 292 13.71 -5.68 -5.90
CA GLU A 292 14.43 -4.68 -5.11
C GLU A 292 14.47 -4.99 -3.61
N LEU A 293 13.42 -5.64 -3.06
CA LEU A 293 13.29 -5.92 -1.63
C LEU A 293 13.24 -7.41 -1.27
N GLY A 294 12.98 -8.27 -2.25
CA GLY A 294 12.85 -9.72 -2.05
C GLY A 294 11.48 -10.18 -1.58
N ASP A 295 11.35 -11.50 -1.40
CA ASP A 295 10.06 -12.16 -1.15
C ASP A 295 9.40 -11.77 0.17
N ARG A 296 10.20 -11.37 1.17
CA ARG A 296 9.69 -10.92 2.47
C ARG A 296 8.70 -9.74 2.35
N TRP A 297 8.93 -8.84 1.38
CA TRP A 297 8.02 -7.71 1.14
C TRP A 297 6.81 -8.06 0.28
N LEU A 298 6.67 -9.29 -0.21
CA LEU A 298 5.46 -9.74 -0.89
C LEU A 298 4.37 -10.20 0.09
N ASP A 299 4.24 -9.52 1.22
CA ASP A 299 3.29 -9.81 2.27
C ASP A 299 2.57 -8.52 2.71
N ALA A 300 1.29 -8.64 3.08
CA ALA A 300 0.47 -7.51 3.50
C ALA A 300 1.01 -6.73 4.71
N LYS A 301 1.92 -7.31 5.48
CA LYS A 301 2.58 -6.62 6.59
C LYS A 301 3.62 -5.60 6.14
N LEU A 302 4.16 -5.74 4.91
CA LEU A 302 5.23 -4.90 4.40
C LEU A 302 4.93 -4.31 3.01
N PHE A 303 3.85 -4.75 2.35
CA PHE A 303 3.44 -4.24 1.06
C PHE A 303 1.93 -4.10 0.96
N ARG A 304 1.44 -2.97 0.45
CA ARG A 304 0.02 -2.73 0.21
C ARG A 304 -0.20 -2.01 -1.13
N PHE A 305 -1.32 -2.31 -1.77
CA PHE A 305 -1.86 -1.51 -2.87
C PHE A 305 -2.94 -0.58 -2.36
N GLY A 306 -2.81 0.72 -2.54
CA GLY A 306 -3.92 1.67 -2.35
C GLY A 306 -4.76 1.76 -3.60
N ALA A 307 -5.75 0.91 -3.77
CA ALA A 307 -6.55 0.80 -5.00
C ALA A 307 -7.96 0.25 -4.74
N SER A 308 -8.86 0.42 -5.71
CA SER A 308 -10.18 -0.23 -5.75
C SER A 308 -10.46 -0.82 -7.14
N GLY A 309 -10.43 -0.02 -8.19
CA GLY A 309 -10.74 -0.48 -9.55
C GLY A 309 -9.87 -1.64 -10.06
N MET A 310 -8.66 -1.78 -9.56
CA MET A 310 -7.76 -2.88 -9.88
C MET A 310 -8.35 -4.25 -9.53
N LEU A 311 -9.16 -4.35 -8.47
CA LEU A 311 -9.75 -5.63 -8.04
C LEU A 311 -10.68 -6.21 -9.11
N ALA A 312 -11.54 -5.38 -9.73
CA ALA A 312 -12.43 -5.86 -10.79
C ALA A 312 -11.65 -6.41 -11.99
N ASP A 313 -10.56 -5.75 -12.38
CA ASP A 313 -9.73 -6.24 -13.49
C ASP A 313 -8.99 -7.54 -13.12
N ILE A 314 -8.53 -7.68 -11.88
CA ILE A 314 -7.95 -8.93 -11.38
C ILE A 314 -8.99 -10.06 -11.41
N GLU A 315 -10.23 -9.85 -10.94
CA GLU A 315 -11.28 -10.85 -11.00
C GLU A 315 -11.56 -11.31 -12.44
N ARG A 316 -11.62 -10.37 -13.39
CA ARG A 316 -11.77 -10.69 -14.82
C ARG A 316 -10.65 -11.55 -15.36
N GLN A 317 -9.40 -11.27 -14.97
CA GLN A 317 -8.25 -12.09 -15.35
C GLN A 317 -8.29 -13.49 -14.73
N LEU A 318 -8.71 -13.60 -13.47
CA LEU A 318 -8.89 -14.89 -12.80
C LEU A 318 -10.05 -15.70 -13.41
N GLU A 319 -11.17 -15.04 -13.76
CA GLU A 319 -12.28 -15.69 -14.48
C GLU A 319 -11.83 -16.17 -15.88
N TYR A 320 -11.08 -15.34 -16.60
CA TYR A 320 -10.50 -15.75 -17.88
C TYR A 320 -9.56 -16.95 -17.74
N TYR A 321 -8.70 -16.94 -16.73
CA TYR A 321 -7.80 -18.05 -16.46
C TYR A 321 -8.57 -19.35 -16.16
N ALA A 322 -9.65 -19.27 -15.38
CA ALA A 322 -10.46 -20.41 -14.96
C ALA A 322 -11.35 -20.96 -16.10
N THR A 323 -11.88 -20.09 -16.98
CA THR A 323 -12.93 -20.43 -17.95
C THR A 323 -12.51 -20.34 -19.41
N GLY A 324 -11.41 -19.64 -19.71
CA GLY A 324 -10.99 -19.30 -21.06
C GLY A 324 -11.83 -18.17 -21.71
N ARG A 325 -12.74 -17.53 -20.96
CA ARG A 325 -13.65 -16.49 -21.47
C ARG A 325 -13.56 -15.21 -20.65
N TYR A 326 -13.52 -14.05 -21.31
CA TYR A 326 -13.63 -12.77 -20.64
C TYR A 326 -15.07 -12.49 -20.20
N SER A 327 -15.22 -12.07 -18.95
CA SER A 327 -16.51 -11.65 -18.42
C SER A 327 -16.84 -10.21 -18.78
N ALA A 328 -18.13 -9.88 -18.76
CA ALA A 328 -18.60 -8.49 -18.88
C ALA A 328 -18.25 -7.69 -17.62
N ASP A 329 -18.06 -6.37 -17.76
CA ASP A 329 -17.64 -5.48 -16.67
C ASP A 329 -18.61 -5.48 -15.49
N TYR A 330 -19.92 -5.57 -15.74
CA TYR A 330 -20.96 -5.55 -14.70
C TYR A 330 -20.93 -6.77 -13.77
N ARG A 331 -20.21 -7.83 -14.12
CA ARG A 331 -20.11 -9.04 -13.28
C ARG A 331 -19.22 -8.86 -12.06
N HIS A 332 -18.35 -7.87 -12.05
CA HIS A 332 -17.37 -7.63 -10.99
C HIS A 332 -17.48 -6.20 -10.42
N PRO A 333 -18.65 -5.81 -9.89
CA PRO A 333 -18.81 -4.48 -9.30
C PRO A 333 -17.93 -4.35 -8.04
N ILE A 334 -17.40 -3.16 -7.83
CA ILE A 334 -16.60 -2.87 -6.62
C ILE A 334 -17.52 -2.33 -5.52
N ALA A 335 -18.08 -1.13 -5.66
CA ALA A 335 -18.98 -0.51 -4.69
C ALA A 335 -19.60 0.78 -5.29
#